data_3d699397d46ef1db5fcca2a3f2e99960
#
_entry.id   3d699397d46ef1db5fcca2a3f2e99960
#
_cell.length_a   1.000
_cell.length_b   1.000
_cell.length_c   1.000
_cell.angle_alpha   90.00
_cell.angle_beta   90.00
_cell.angle_gamma   90.00
#
_symmetry.space_group_name_H-M   'P 1'
#
loop_
_entity.id
_entity.type
_entity.pdbx_description
1 polymer ?
#
loop_
_entity_poly.entity_id
_entity_poly.type
_entity_poly.pdbx_seq_one_letter_code
_entity_poly.pdbx_strand_id
1 'polypeptide(L)'
;MEYVERKRLLFFGLPWTFTKYTVMEDDVMINSGFLKTYENDCYMYKIQDVELQVSLAERIFGLGTVVCYTGDTTHARLELVHIRRAKEIKDYILKASEEARRKRRTLNTLDIGTDGE
;
A
#
# COMPACT_ATOMS: atom_id res chain seq x y z
N MET A 1 -12.33 -2.94 5.65
CA MET A 1 -11.92 -1.56 5.85
C MET A 1 -11.15 -1.05 4.64
N GLU A 2 -11.38 0.18 4.27
CA GLU A 2 -10.79 0.75 3.07
C GLU A 2 -10.28 2.15 3.36
N TYR A 3 -9.06 2.44 2.88
CA TYR A 3 -8.49 3.76 2.95
C TYR A 3 -8.34 4.32 1.54
N VAL A 4 -8.84 5.53 1.32
CA VAL A 4 -8.71 6.21 0.05
C VAL A 4 -8.01 7.53 0.30
N GLU A 5 -6.82 7.68 -0.26
CA GLU A 5 -6.04 8.91 -0.10
C GLU A 5 -5.49 9.35 -1.44
N ARG A 6 -5.38 10.66 -1.61
CA ARG A 6 -4.79 11.24 -2.81
C ARG A 6 -3.39 11.74 -2.49
N LYS A 7 -2.48 11.58 -3.43
CA LYS A 7 -1.16 12.20 -3.33
C LYS A 7 -1.37 13.72 -3.31
N ARG A 8 -0.85 14.37 -2.29
CA ARG A 8 -1.06 15.81 -2.09
C ARG A 8 0.17 16.60 -2.52
N LEU A 9 -0.08 17.83 -2.97
CA LEU A 9 1.02 18.75 -3.23
C LEU A 9 1.69 19.09 -1.91
N LEU A 10 3.00 18.96 -1.87
CA LEU A 10 3.75 19.19 -0.64
C LEU A 10 3.64 20.64 -0.16
N PHE A 11 3.56 21.57 -1.11
CA PHE A 11 3.59 23.00 -0.78
C PHE A 11 2.40 23.46 0.04
N PHE A 12 1.19 22.93 -0.23
CA PHE A 12 -0.02 23.34 0.50
C PHE A 12 -0.77 22.18 1.13
N GLY A 13 -0.28 20.96 0.99
CA GLY A 13 -0.99 19.79 1.46
C GLY A 13 -2.32 19.55 0.75
N LEU A 14 -2.52 20.13 -0.42
CA LEU A 14 -3.76 20.04 -1.17
C LEU A 14 -3.77 18.83 -2.09
N PRO A 15 -4.94 18.20 -2.30
CA PRO A 15 -5.04 17.01 -3.15
C PRO A 15 -5.13 17.38 -4.64
N TRP A 16 -4.18 18.17 -5.13
CA TRP A 16 -4.20 18.66 -6.51
C TRP A 16 -3.42 17.80 -7.49
N THR A 17 -3.02 16.61 -7.09
CA THR A 17 -2.35 15.69 -7.99
C THR A 17 -3.38 14.70 -8.55
N PHE A 18 -3.02 14.04 -9.65
CA PHE A 18 -3.88 13.06 -10.29
C PHE A 18 -3.55 11.63 -9.89
N THR A 19 -3.00 11.47 -8.70
CA THR A 19 -2.67 10.16 -8.15
C THR A 19 -3.56 9.89 -6.92
N LYS A 20 -4.23 8.76 -6.96
CA LYS A 20 -5.13 8.33 -5.88
C LYS A 20 -4.73 6.94 -5.41
N TYR A 21 -4.66 6.76 -4.12
CA TYR A 21 -4.31 5.48 -3.50
C TYR A 21 -5.55 4.91 -2.81
N THR A 22 -5.84 3.65 -3.07
CA THR A 22 -6.92 2.94 -2.39
C THR A 22 -6.32 1.72 -1.71
N VAL A 23 -6.46 1.65 -0.39
CA VAL A 23 -5.91 0.55 0.41
C VAL A 23 -7.08 -0.25 0.95
N MET A 24 -7.14 -1.52 0.57
CA MET A 24 -8.19 -2.44 1.01
C MET A 24 -7.56 -3.63 1.72
N GLU A 25 -8.41 -4.50 2.25
CA GLU A 25 -7.94 -5.66 2.99
C GLU A 25 -7.05 -6.59 2.15
N ASP A 26 -7.40 -6.76 0.88
CA ASP A 26 -6.72 -7.73 0.02
C ASP A 26 -5.71 -7.11 -0.94
N ASP A 27 -5.81 -5.83 -1.24
CA ASP A 27 -4.87 -5.22 -2.19
C ASP A 27 -4.69 -3.71 -1.96
N VAL A 28 -3.68 -3.17 -2.64
CA VAL A 28 -3.41 -1.74 -2.68
C VAL A 28 -3.46 -1.33 -4.15
N MET A 29 -4.30 -0.35 -4.45
CA MET A 29 -4.52 0.11 -5.82
C MET A 29 -4.02 1.54 -5.97
N ILE A 30 -3.27 1.79 -7.03
CA ILE A 30 -2.76 3.12 -7.35
C ILE A 30 -3.32 3.54 -8.71
N ASN A 31 -4.10 4.61 -8.69
CA ASN A 31 -4.63 5.21 -9.92
C ASN A 31 -3.91 6.52 -10.15
N SER A 32 -3.31 6.69 -11.31
CA SER A 32 -2.57 7.90 -11.63
C SER A 32 -2.80 8.33 -13.07
N GLY A 33 -2.61 9.62 -13.32
CA GLY A 33 -2.68 10.20 -14.63
C GLY A 33 -3.84 11.14 -14.84
N PHE A 34 -3.66 12.08 -15.76
CA PHE A 34 -4.69 13.06 -16.13
C PHE A 34 -5.25 12.76 -17.52
N LEU A 35 -4.39 12.82 -18.53
CA LEU A 35 -4.81 12.54 -19.91
C LEU A 35 -4.85 11.04 -20.20
N LYS A 36 -3.99 10.28 -19.50
CA LYS A 36 -3.93 8.85 -19.64
C LYS A 36 -3.91 8.25 -18.24
N THR A 37 -4.89 7.43 -17.92
CA THR A 37 -5.04 6.87 -16.59
C THR A 37 -4.34 5.52 -16.48
N TYR A 38 -3.57 5.35 -15.42
CA TYR A 38 -2.90 4.09 -15.08
C TYR A 38 -3.47 3.55 -13.79
N GLU A 39 -3.78 2.27 -13.77
CA GLU A 39 -4.24 1.60 -12.55
C GLU A 39 -3.31 0.42 -12.28
N ASN A 40 -2.69 0.44 -11.11
CA ASN A 40 -1.78 -0.62 -10.68
C ASN A 40 -2.29 -1.23 -9.37
N ASP A 41 -2.33 -2.55 -9.32
CA ASP A 41 -2.76 -3.30 -8.15
C ASP A 41 -1.61 -4.10 -7.58
N CYS A 42 -1.51 -4.15 -6.26
CA CYS A 42 -0.57 -4.99 -5.56
C CYS A 42 -1.33 -5.79 -4.51
N TYR A 43 -1.25 -7.10 -4.61
CA TYR A 43 -1.90 -7.95 -3.62
C TYR A 43 -1.24 -7.83 -2.27
N MET A 44 -2.06 -7.77 -1.23
CA MET A 44 -1.57 -7.54 0.13
C MET A 44 -0.58 -8.61 0.58
N TYR A 45 -0.77 -9.87 0.17
CA TYR A 45 0.13 -10.96 0.58
C TYR A 45 1.56 -10.81 0.03
N LYS A 46 1.75 -10.01 -1.01
CA LYS A 46 3.08 -9.78 -1.59
C LYS A 46 3.90 -8.77 -0.81
N ILE A 47 3.28 -8.00 0.04
CA ILE A 47 3.97 -6.98 0.83
C ILE A 47 4.65 -7.67 2.02
N GLN A 48 5.97 -7.51 2.10
CA GLN A 48 6.78 -8.16 3.12
C GLN A 48 7.18 -7.22 4.24
N ASP A 49 7.35 -5.94 3.94
CA ASP A 49 7.77 -4.96 4.91
C ASP A 49 7.17 -3.60 4.58
N VAL A 50 6.96 -2.79 5.60
CA VAL A 50 6.32 -1.47 5.44
C VAL A 50 7.09 -0.46 6.26
N GLU A 51 7.40 0.68 5.66
CA GLU A 51 8.14 1.75 6.30
C GLU A 51 7.40 3.07 6.19
N LEU A 52 7.39 3.83 7.27
CA LEU A 52 6.83 5.18 7.27
C LEU A 52 7.98 6.18 7.18
N GLN A 53 7.93 7.03 6.17
CA GLN A 53 8.91 8.09 5.98
C GLN A 53 8.19 9.44 6.06
N VAL A 54 8.69 10.31 6.94
CA VAL A 54 8.10 11.65 7.09
C VAL A 54 9.24 12.65 7.04
N SER A 55 9.31 13.42 5.96
CA SER A 55 10.29 14.49 5.85
C SER A 55 9.84 15.68 6.67
N LEU A 56 10.73 16.65 6.84
CA LEU A 56 10.40 17.85 7.60
C LEU A 56 9.26 18.62 6.95
N ALA A 57 9.29 18.73 5.63
CA ALA A 57 8.23 19.41 4.88
C ALA A 57 6.90 18.66 5.00
N GLU A 58 6.92 17.34 4.92
CA GLU A 58 5.71 16.54 5.09
C GLU A 58 5.12 16.72 6.48
N ARG A 59 5.98 16.80 7.50
CA ARG A 59 5.53 16.99 8.88
C ARG A 59 4.81 18.32 9.05
N ILE A 60 5.28 19.36 8.39
CA ILE A 60 4.65 20.69 8.46
C ILE A 60 3.23 20.64 7.90
N PHE A 61 3.00 19.86 6.85
CA PHE A 61 1.69 19.77 6.22
C PHE A 61 0.86 18.59 6.70
N GLY A 62 1.34 17.85 7.69
CA GLY A 62 0.60 16.71 8.22
C GLY A 62 0.53 15.53 7.26
N LEU A 63 1.56 15.35 6.43
CA LEU A 63 1.62 14.30 5.44
C LEU A 63 2.72 13.29 5.76
N GLY A 64 2.71 12.18 5.07
CA GLY A 64 3.76 11.17 5.17
C GLY A 64 3.77 10.30 3.93
N THR A 65 4.81 9.49 3.82
CA THR A 65 4.96 8.55 2.72
C THR A 65 5.07 7.14 3.29
N VAL A 66 4.24 6.23 2.79
CA VAL A 66 4.28 4.83 3.19
C VAL A 66 4.97 4.04 2.09
N VAL A 67 6.06 3.35 2.45
CA VAL A 67 6.84 2.55 1.51
C VAL A 67 6.60 1.08 1.82
N CYS A 68 6.13 0.35 0.82
CA CYS A 68 5.87 -1.08 0.93
C CYS A 68 6.89 -1.84 0.11
N TYR A 69 7.58 -2.79 0.72
CA TYR A 69 8.56 -3.63 0.04
C TYR A 69 7.93 -4.99 -0.25
N THR A 70 8.02 -5.40 -1.49
CA THR A 70 7.39 -6.65 -1.96
C THR A 70 8.45 -7.64 -2.41
N GLY A 71 8.03 -8.90 -2.57
CA GLY A 71 8.90 -9.92 -3.14
C GLY A 71 8.87 -9.96 -4.66
N ASP A 72 8.13 -9.05 -5.28
CA ASP A 72 7.98 -9.00 -6.73
C ASP A 72 9.23 -8.42 -7.39
N THR A 73 9.74 -9.09 -8.42
CA THR A 73 10.93 -8.62 -9.13
C THR A 73 10.64 -7.42 -10.02
N THR A 74 9.40 -7.27 -10.47
CA THR A 74 9.00 -6.17 -11.35
C THR A 74 8.66 -4.90 -10.55
N HIS A 75 7.97 -5.07 -9.43
CA HIS A 75 7.55 -3.97 -8.56
C HIS A 75 7.98 -4.25 -7.13
N ALA A 76 9.30 -4.20 -6.90
CA ALA A 76 9.87 -4.53 -5.59
C ALA A 76 9.52 -3.50 -4.51
N ARG A 77 9.13 -2.30 -4.91
CA ARG A 77 8.85 -1.22 -3.98
C ARG A 77 7.62 -0.44 -4.43
N LEU A 78 6.71 -0.22 -3.49
CA LEU A 78 5.48 0.53 -3.73
C LEU A 78 5.43 1.70 -2.76
N GLU A 79 5.21 2.91 -3.25
CA GLU A 79 5.19 4.10 -2.41
C GLU A 79 3.84 4.81 -2.47
N LEU A 80 3.28 5.11 -1.29
CA LEU A 80 2.12 5.96 -1.14
C LEU A 80 2.62 7.31 -0.67
N VAL A 81 2.75 8.25 -1.60
CA VAL A 81 3.49 9.49 -1.39
C VAL A 81 2.59 10.64 -0.97
N HIS A 82 3.04 11.41 0.04
CA HIS A 82 2.39 12.62 0.51
C HIS A 82 0.91 12.41 0.82
N ILE A 83 0.61 11.47 1.70
CA ILE A 83 -0.77 11.14 2.08
C ILE A 83 -1.03 11.53 3.53
N ARG A 84 -2.29 11.80 3.82
CA ARG A 84 -2.74 11.98 5.20
C ARG A 84 -2.95 10.62 5.83
N ARG A 85 -2.96 10.59 7.15
CA ARG A 85 -3.15 9.34 7.91
C ARG A 85 -2.10 8.29 7.55
N ALA A 86 -0.89 8.73 7.19
CA ALA A 86 0.15 7.82 6.73
C ALA A 86 0.51 6.77 7.77
N LYS A 87 0.61 7.16 9.04
CA LYS A 87 0.93 6.21 10.09
C LYS A 87 -0.18 5.17 10.28
N GLU A 88 -1.42 5.60 10.24
CA GLU A 88 -2.56 4.70 10.37
C GLU A 88 -2.60 3.71 9.21
N ILE A 89 -2.36 4.20 8.00
CA ILE A 89 -2.35 3.37 6.81
C ILE A 89 -1.15 2.42 6.84
N LYS A 90 0.00 2.88 7.28
CA LYS A 90 1.19 2.03 7.43
C LYS A 90 0.90 0.87 8.38
N ASP A 91 0.30 1.15 9.53
CA ASP A 91 -0.04 0.11 10.50
C ASP A 91 -1.08 -0.85 9.96
N TYR A 92 -2.06 -0.33 9.23
CA TYR A 92 -3.09 -1.16 8.59
C TYR A 92 -2.47 -2.11 7.56
N ILE A 93 -1.61 -1.60 6.69
CA ILE A 93 -0.97 -2.42 5.66
C ILE A 93 -0.09 -3.50 6.29
N LEU A 94 0.64 -3.14 7.33
CA LEU A 94 1.50 -4.11 8.01
C LEU A 94 0.68 -5.28 8.56
N LYS A 95 -0.40 -5.00 9.25
CA LYS A 95 -1.27 -6.04 9.79
C LYS A 95 -1.98 -6.83 8.69
N ALA A 96 -2.51 -6.12 7.70
CA ALA A 96 -3.25 -6.76 6.61
C ALA A 96 -2.34 -7.67 5.78
N SER A 97 -1.09 -7.26 5.56
CA SER A 97 -0.15 -8.07 4.80
C SER A 97 0.25 -9.33 5.57
N GLU A 98 0.44 -9.23 6.88
CA GLU A 98 0.74 -10.40 7.71
C GLU A 98 -0.43 -11.38 7.69
N GLU A 99 -1.64 -10.86 7.84
CA GLU A 99 -2.84 -11.69 7.82
C GLU A 99 -3.05 -12.36 6.46
N ALA A 100 -2.82 -11.63 5.38
CA ALA A 100 -2.96 -12.17 4.04
C ALA A 100 -1.96 -13.28 3.77
N ARG A 101 -0.71 -13.12 4.23
CA ARG A 101 0.32 -14.14 4.08
C ARG A 101 -0.03 -15.37 4.91
N ARG A 102 -0.55 -15.18 6.11
CA ARG A 102 -0.95 -16.29 6.97
C ARG A 102 -2.09 -17.09 6.36
N LYS A 103 -3.10 -16.42 5.84
CA LYS A 103 -4.22 -17.08 5.16
C LYS A 103 -3.74 -17.90 3.98
N ARG A 104 -2.82 -17.33 3.20
CA ARG A 104 -2.31 -18.01 2.02
C ARG A 104 -1.49 -19.24 2.38
N ARG A 105 -0.68 -19.16 3.42
CA ARG A 105 0.08 -20.32 3.90
C ARG A 105 -0.83 -21.43 4.41
N THR A 106 -1.89 -21.07 5.11
CA THR A 106 -2.86 -22.02 5.59
C THR A 106 -3.54 -22.76 4.44
N LEU A 107 -3.93 -22.03 3.40
CA LEU A 107 -4.54 -22.63 2.21
C LEU A 107 -3.57 -23.56 1.49
N ASN A 108 -2.31 -23.14 1.35
CA ASN A 108 -1.30 -23.98 0.71
C ASN A 108 -1.03 -25.25 1.52
N THR A 109 -1.02 -25.14 2.85
CA THR A 109 -0.83 -26.29 3.73
C THR A 109 -1.98 -27.26 3.59
N LEU A 110 -3.20 -26.76 3.52
CA LEU A 110 -4.38 -27.62 3.33
C LEU A 110 -4.33 -28.33 1.99
N ASP A 111 -3.92 -27.63 0.93
CA ASP A 111 -3.81 -28.22 -0.39
C ASP A 111 -2.77 -29.33 -0.42
N ILE A 112 -1.61 -29.07 0.19
CA ILE A 112 -0.54 -30.07 0.26
C ILE A 112 -0.99 -31.28 1.07
N GLY A 113 -1.67 -31.03 2.19
CA GLY A 113 -2.19 -32.10 3.02
C GLY A 113 -3.19 -32.98 2.29
N THR A 114 -4.06 -32.36 1.51
CA THR A 114 -5.06 -33.08 0.72
C THR A 114 -4.40 -33.89 -0.39
N ASP A 115 -3.47 -33.27 -1.10
CA ASP A 115 -2.80 -33.90 -2.23
C ASP A 115 -1.80 -34.97 -1.77
N GLY A 116 -1.20 -34.77 -0.61
CA GLY A 116 -0.19 -35.68 -0.08
C GLY A 116 -0.76 -36.98 0.46
N GLU A 117 -2.05 -37.03 0.58
CA GLU A 117 -2.74 -38.24 1.05
C GLU A 117 -3.13 -39.13 -0.11
#